data_b795fe6c2670f3bb30a6ec6309fde6f2
#
_entry.id   b795fe6c2670f3bb30a6ec6309fde6f2
#
_cell.length_a   1.000
_cell.length_b   1.000
_cell.length_c   1.000
_cell.angle_alpha   90.00
_cell.angle_beta   90.00
_cell.angle_gamma   90.00
#
_symmetry.space_group_name_H-M   'P 1'
#
loop_
_entity.id
_entity.type
_entity.pdbx_description
1 polymer ?
#
loop_
_entity_poly.entity_id
_entity_poly.type
_entity_poly.pdbx_seq_one_letter_code
_entity_poly.pdbx_strand_id
1 'polypeptide(L)'
;MRFWNDGQLRHNYNTDDMEHRVPELVEFASSIMTLNSGDLIACGTNHEGLGALQDGERVEIEVQHVGRMALNVVDRLKRTWEKGVYMGADSTNPEAVKRHRPQG
;
A
#
# COMPACT_ATOMS: atom_id res chain seq x y z
N MET A 1 -7.16 5.27 2.27
CA MET A 1 -5.78 5.38 1.77
C MET A 1 -5.73 4.93 0.32
N ARG A 2 -5.05 5.69 -0.51
CA ARG A 2 -4.85 5.38 -1.93
C ARG A 2 -3.37 5.48 -2.27
N PHE A 3 -2.91 4.61 -3.15
CA PHE A 3 -1.54 4.58 -3.61
C PHE A 3 -1.50 4.34 -5.12
N TRP A 4 -0.76 5.19 -5.82
CA TRP A 4 -0.57 5.10 -7.27
C TRP A 4 0.91 4.92 -7.60
N ASN A 5 1.19 4.18 -8.65
CA ASN A 5 2.50 4.11 -9.28
C ASN A 5 2.36 4.46 -10.75
N ASP A 6 3.03 5.54 -11.18
CA ASP A 6 2.92 6.10 -12.53
C ASP A 6 1.45 6.25 -12.98
N GLY A 7 0.60 6.76 -12.10
CA GLY A 7 -0.82 6.96 -12.35
C GLY A 7 -1.68 5.71 -12.24
N GLN A 8 -1.11 4.52 -12.07
CA GLN A 8 -1.86 3.30 -11.84
C GLN A 8 -2.28 3.19 -10.38
N LEU A 9 -3.57 3.14 -10.11
CA LEU A 9 -4.09 2.92 -8.76
C LEU A 9 -3.81 1.48 -8.34
N ARG A 10 -2.93 1.31 -7.36
CA ARG A 10 -2.55 -0.01 -6.83
C ARG A 10 -3.25 -0.34 -5.52
N HIS A 11 -3.36 0.62 -4.61
CA HIS A 11 -4.04 0.43 -3.32
C HIS A 11 -5.18 1.43 -3.19
N ASN A 12 -6.31 0.95 -2.72
CA ASN A 12 -7.47 1.77 -2.37
C ASN A 12 -8.24 1.04 -1.28
N TYR A 13 -8.00 1.39 -0.02
CA TYR A 13 -8.63 0.72 1.11
C TYR A 13 -8.90 1.69 2.25
N ASN A 14 -9.78 1.27 3.15
CA ASN A 14 -10.06 1.97 4.39
C ASN A 14 -9.17 1.40 5.50
N THR A 15 -8.72 2.26 6.42
CA THR A 15 -7.88 1.85 7.55
C THR A 15 -8.61 1.01 8.59
N ASP A 16 -9.92 0.82 8.48
CA ASP A 16 -10.67 -0.13 9.30
C ASP A 16 -10.54 -1.58 8.80
N ASP A 17 -10.01 -1.77 7.59
CA ASP A 17 -9.69 -3.08 7.02
C ASP A 17 -8.32 -3.56 7.53
N MET A 18 -8.26 -3.82 8.82
CA MET A 18 -7.07 -4.32 9.52
C MET A 18 -7.37 -5.65 10.18
N GLU A 19 -6.47 -6.62 10.01
CA GLU A 19 -6.57 -7.91 10.70
C GLU A 19 -6.44 -7.72 12.21
N HIS A 20 -5.47 -6.92 12.64
CA HIS A 20 -5.28 -6.54 14.04
C HIS A 20 -5.54 -5.06 14.22
N ARG A 21 -6.34 -4.71 15.21
CA ARG A 21 -6.70 -3.33 15.52
C ARG A 21 -5.54 -2.58 16.20
N VAL A 22 -5.58 -1.27 16.14
CA VAL A 22 -4.53 -0.40 16.72
C VAL A 22 -4.25 -0.73 18.19
N PRO A 23 -5.26 -0.92 19.09
CA PRO A 23 -4.98 -1.30 20.46
C PRO A 23 -4.19 -2.60 20.61
N GLU A 24 -4.51 -3.62 19.79
CA GLU A 24 -3.80 -4.89 19.77
C GLU A 24 -2.35 -4.74 19.34
N LEU A 25 -2.10 -3.91 18.33
CA LEU A 25 -0.74 -3.63 17.83
C LEU A 25 0.11 -2.94 18.88
N VAL A 26 -0.45 -1.97 19.59
CA VAL A 26 0.22 -1.26 20.67
C VAL A 26 0.51 -2.21 21.83
N GLU A 27 -0.45 -3.03 22.22
CA GLU A 27 -0.28 -4.05 23.27
C GLU A 27 0.84 -5.02 22.92
N PHE A 28 0.82 -5.56 21.71
CA PHE A 28 1.86 -6.49 21.24
C PHE A 28 3.24 -5.86 21.22
N ALA A 29 3.40 -4.69 20.62
CA ALA A 29 4.68 -4.00 20.52
C ALA A 29 5.23 -3.62 21.90
N SER A 30 4.38 -3.12 22.80
CA SER A 30 4.79 -2.74 24.14
C SER A 30 5.11 -3.91 25.05
N SER A 31 4.65 -5.12 24.72
CA SER A 31 5.02 -6.34 25.46
C SER A 31 6.46 -6.78 25.16
N ILE A 32 7.02 -6.35 24.04
CA ILE A 32 8.36 -6.75 23.59
C ILE A 32 9.38 -5.63 23.84
N MET A 33 8.96 -4.37 23.68
CA MET A 33 9.85 -3.21 23.78
C MET A 33 9.13 -2.04 24.45
N THR A 34 9.90 -1.12 24.98
CA THR A 34 9.35 0.13 25.52
C THR A 34 8.99 1.07 24.39
N LEU A 35 7.74 1.52 24.37
CA LEU A 35 7.27 2.54 23.43
C LEU A 35 7.37 3.92 24.08
N ASN A 36 8.06 4.82 23.41
CA ASN A 36 8.22 6.20 23.86
C ASN A 36 7.34 7.14 23.00
N SER A 37 7.07 8.33 23.55
CA SER A 37 6.38 9.37 22.78
C SER A 37 7.15 9.68 21.49
N GLY A 38 6.45 9.70 20.37
CA GLY A 38 7.04 9.93 19.06
C GLY A 38 7.47 8.66 18.32
N ASP A 39 7.42 7.49 18.96
CA ASP A 39 7.67 6.22 18.26
C ASP A 39 6.60 5.93 17.22
N LEU A 40 7.01 5.29 16.13
CA LEU A 40 6.13 4.91 15.03
C LEU A 40 5.99 3.40 14.94
N ILE A 41 4.76 2.94 14.74
CA ILE A 41 4.46 1.55 14.44
C ILE A 41 4.00 1.47 12.99
N ALA A 42 4.80 0.81 12.15
CA ALA A 42 4.42 0.58 10.76
C ALA A 42 3.52 -0.64 10.67
N CYS A 43 2.27 -0.43 10.31
CA CYS A 43 1.24 -1.47 10.32
C CYS A 43 1.21 -2.32 9.04
N GLY A 44 2.02 -1.97 8.03
CA GLY A 44 2.00 -2.65 6.74
C GLY A 44 0.85 -2.17 5.85
N THR A 45 0.55 -2.96 4.83
CA THR A 45 -0.50 -2.68 3.87
C THR A 45 -1.25 -3.96 3.50
N ASN A 46 -2.38 -3.83 2.80
CA ASN A 46 -3.06 -4.98 2.23
C ASN A 46 -2.22 -5.61 1.09
N HIS A 47 -2.50 -6.86 0.74
CA HIS A 47 -1.73 -7.57 -0.28
C HIS A 47 -2.07 -7.18 -1.72
N GLU A 48 -3.18 -6.49 -1.92
CA GLU A 48 -3.56 -6.02 -3.25
C GLU A 48 -2.67 -4.92 -3.76
N GLY A 49 -2.47 -4.89 -5.06
CA GLY A 49 -1.69 -3.87 -5.73
C GLY A 49 -0.19 -3.99 -5.51
N LEU A 50 0.27 -5.06 -4.86
CA LEU A 50 1.69 -5.33 -4.73
C LEU A 50 2.32 -5.56 -6.10
N GLY A 51 3.44 -4.93 -6.32
CA GLY A 51 4.18 -5.05 -7.57
C GLY A 51 5.48 -4.27 -7.49
N ALA A 52 6.42 -4.63 -8.35
CA ALA A 52 7.72 -3.99 -8.38
C ALA A 52 7.61 -2.50 -8.74
N LEU A 53 8.48 -1.71 -8.15
CA LEU A 53 8.73 -0.32 -8.54
C LEU A 53 9.94 -0.29 -9.46
N GLN A 54 9.88 0.54 -10.50
CA GLN A 54 10.94 0.68 -11.47
C GLN A 54 11.69 2.01 -11.29
N ASP A 55 12.95 2.06 -11.72
CA ASP A 55 13.69 3.31 -11.79
C ASP A 55 12.95 4.33 -12.67
N GLY A 56 12.87 5.55 -12.19
CA GLY A 56 12.21 6.66 -12.88
C GLY A 56 10.70 6.73 -12.70
N GLU A 57 10.09 5.79 -12.01
CA GLU A 57 8.65 5.84 -11.74
C GLU A 57 8.32 6.86 -10.64
N ARG A 58 7.10 7.36 -10.68
CA ARG A 58 6.57 8.28 -9.68
C ARG A 58 5.50 7.58 -8.86
N VAL A 59 5.66 7.55 -7.55
CA VAL A 59 4.66 7.03 -6.63
C VAL A 59 3.95 8.17 -5.91
N GLU A 60 2.65 8.01 -5.69
CA GLU A 60 1.83 8.96 -4.96
C GLU A 60 1.01 8.23 -3.91
N ILE A 61 0.88 8.84 -2.75
CA ILE A 61 0.06 8.32 -1.65
C ILE A 61 -0.88 9.42 -1.17
N GLU A 62 -2.12 9.04 -0.90
CA GLU A 62 -3.14 9.92 -0.32
C GLU A 62 -3.80 9.23 0.85
N VAL A 63 -3.84 9.92 1.98
CA VAL A 63 -4.56 9.46 3.18
C VAL A 63 -5.57 10.54 3.53
N GLN A 64 -6.84 10.15 3.61
CA GLN A 64 -7.93 11.06 3.97
C GLN A 64 -7.62 11.77 5.29
N HIS A 65 -7.87 13.08 5.32
CA HIS A 65 -7.60 13.98 6.45
C HIS A 65 -6.12 14.19 6.81
N VAL A 66 -5.19 13.50 6.13
CA VAL A 66 -3.76 13.69 6.34
C VAL A 66 -3.14 14.47 5.19
N GLY A 67 -3.42 14.08 3.95
CA GLY A 67 -2.92 14.77 2.78
C GLY A 67 -2.39 13.81 1.71
N ARG A 68 -1.68 14.39 0.75
CA ARG A 68 -1.11 13.69 -0.40
C ARG A 68 0.36 14.04 -0.54
N MET A 69 1.16 13.05 -0.89
CA MET A 69 2.57 13.27 -1.22
C MET A 69 2.99 12.41 -2.41
N ALA A 70 4.08 12.79 -3.04
CA ALA A 70 4.65 12.06 -4.16
C ALA A 70 6.15 11.89 -3.98
N LEU A 71 6.68 10.77 -4.47
CA LEU A 71 8.09 10.43 -4.46
C LEU A 71 8.52 9.92 -5.83
N ASN A 72 9.76 10.14 -6.19
CA ASN A 72 10.36 9.56 -7.38
C ASN A 72 11.21 8.35 -6.99
N VAL A 73 11.07 7.28 -7.74
CA VAL A 73 11.83 6.04 -7.53
C VAL A 73 13.15 6.13 -8.30
N VAL A 74 14.24 5.83 -7.63
CA VAL A 74 15.58 5.81 -8.22
C VAL A 74 16.24 4.47 -7.91
N ASP A 75 16.66 3.75 -8.94
CA ASP A 75 17.54 2.58 -8.79
C ASP A 75 18.86 2.88 -9.51
N ARG A 76 19.93 3.01 -8.73
CA ARG A 76 21.26 3.29 -9.26
C ARG A 76 21.80 2.18 -10.17
N LEU A 77 21.33 0.97 -9.99
CA LEU A 77 21.70 -0.18 -10.81
C LEU A 77 20.86 -0.32 -12.07
N LYS A 78 19.83 0.52 -12.24
CA LYS A 78 18.94 0.54 -13.42
C LYS A 78 18.34 -0.83 -13.74
N ARG A 79 18.02 -1.60 -12.71
CA ARG A 79 17.41 -2.92 -12.87
C ARG A 79 15.99 -2.80 -13.39
N THR A 80 15.58 -3.78 -14.16
CA THR A 80 14.20 -3.89 -14.65
C THR A 80 13.53 -5.10 -14.02
N TRP A 81 12.36 -4.91 -13.48
CA TRP A 81 11.56 -5.96 -12.85
C TRP A 81 10.31 -6.24 -13.68
N GLU A 82 9.78 -7.44 -13.60
CA GLU A 82 8.49 -7.74 -14.21
C GLU A 82 7.40 -6.84 -13.63
N LYS A 83 6.55 -6.29 -14.50
CA LYS A 83 5.47 -5.37 -14.12
C LYS A 83 4.20 -6.12 -13.69
N GLY A 84 4.36 -7.25 -12.99
CA GLY A 84 3.23 -7.95 -12.39
C GLY A 84 2.69 -7.18 -11.21
N VAL A 85 1.40 -6.84 -11.24
CA VAL A 85 0.69 -6.24 -10.11
C VAL A 85 -0.33 -7.24 -9.63
N TYR A 86 -0.25 -7.64 -8.37
CA TYR A 86 -1.23 -8.54 -7.78
C TYR A 86 -2.54 -7.80 -7.52
N MET A 87 -3.59 -8.26 -8.18
CA MET A 87 -4.96 -7.80 -7.98
C MET A 87 -5.81 -9.02 -7.60
N GLY A 88 -6.14 -9.14 -6.32
CA GLY A 88 -6.95 -10.25 -5.81
C GLY A 88 -8.38 -10.22 -6.34
N ALA A 89 -9.03 -11.38 -6.34
CA ALA A 89 -10.43 -11.51 -6.76
C ALA A 89 -11.39 -10.74 -5.84
N ASP A 90 -11.04 -10.63 -4.57
CA ASP A 90 -11.83 -9.93 -3.54
C ASP A 90 -11.43 -8.46 -3.39
N SER A 91 -10.76 -7.92 -4.40
CA SER A 91 -10.25 -6.57 -4.36
C SER A 91 -11.36 -5.53 -4.32
N THR A 92 -11.19 -4.55 -3.45
CA THR A 92 -12.00 -3.33 -3.46
C THR A 92 -11.46 -2.29 -4.46
N ASN A 93 -10.30 -2.56 -5.07
CA ASN A 93 -9.71 -1.68 -6.07
C ASN A 93 -10.55 -1.71 -7.36
N PRO A 94 -11.06 -0.56 -7.83
CA PRO A 94 -11.89 -0.50 -9.04
C PRO A 94 -11.25 -1.09 -10.30
N GLU A 95 -9.93 -1.03 -10.40
CA GLU A 95 -9.21 -1.63 -11.53
C GLU A 95 -9.20 -3.16 -11.48
N ALA A 96 -9.08 -3.74 -10.29
CA ALA A 96 -9.14 -5.18 -10.11
C ALA A 96 -10.55 -5.71 -10.38
N VAL A 97 -11.57 -5.02 -9.90
CA VAL A 97 -12.97 -5.37 -10.14
C VAL A 97 -13.29 -5.43 -11.64
N LYS A 98 -12.75 -4.49 -12.43
CA LYS A 98 -12.91 -4.50 -13.89
C LYS A 98 -12.30 -5.74 -14.55
N ARG A 99 -11.16 -6.22 -14.04
CA ARG A 99 -10.47 -7.39 -14.61
C ARG A 99 -11.18 -8.71 -14.33
N HIS A 100 -11.90 -8.79 -13.21
CA HIS A 100 -12.57 -10.01 -12.79
C HIS A 100 -14.05 -10.06 -13.20
N ARG A 101 -14.58 -9.01 -13.83
CA ARG A 101 -15.92 -9.06 -14.38
C ARG A 101 -15.96 -9.99 -15.59
N PRO A 102 -16.89 -10.97 -15.62
CA PRO A 102 -17.05 -11.79 -16.81
C PRO A 102 -17.37 -10.88 -18.00
N GLN A 103 -16.62 -11.04 -19.08
CA GLN A 103 -16.94 -10.41 -20.35
C GLN A 103 -18.11 -11.22 -20.94
N GLY A 104 -19.28 -10.66 -20.78
CA GLY A 104 -20.48 -11.26 -21.35
C GLY A 104 -21.27 -10.27 -22.14
#